data_29b05671a2584996b5b98706392a7a9d
#
_entry.id   29b05671a2584996b5b98706392a7a9d
#
_cell.length_a   1.000
_cell.length_b   1.000
_cell.length_c   1.000
_cell.angle_alpha   90.00
_cell.angle_beta   90.00
_cell.angle_gamma   90.00
#
_symmetry.space_group_name_H-M   'P 1'
#
loop_
_entity.id
_entity.type
_entity.pdbx_description
1 polymer ?
#
loop_
_entity_poly.entity_id
_entity_poly.type
_entity_poly.pdbx_seq_one_letter_code
_entity_poly.pdbx_strand_id
1 'polypeptide(L)'
;MEALYKNFFRDNKKFNPVLKALEKVPVFENLLEKELKNIAQLTHERAYQLDEYVFKKYAPAEGMYVILDGEIEIKDPKSGNIFANLTSGDFFGELALLDEEPRSASAVCNKPTRLIGFFRTDLLTLIKRYPTLGNKILLNLSRVLGERLRNANKNIIHSK
;
A
#
# COMPACT_ATOMS: atom_id res chain seq x y z
N MET A 1 19.22 18.93 -34.59
CA MET A 1 18.28 19.19 -33.48
C MET A 1 17.20 18.13 -33.33
N GLU A 2 16.68 17.53 -34.36
CA GLU A 2 15.65 16.45 -34.25
C GLU A 2 16.12 15.16 -33.56
N ALA A 3 17.38 14.80 -33.66
CA ALA A 3 17.92 13.58 -33.06
C ALA A 3 18.03 13.64 -31.51
N LEU A 4 18.22 14.83 -30.94
CA LEU A 4 18.29 15.05 -29.49
C LEU A 4 16.91 14.94 -28.82
N TYR A 5 15.85 15.38 -29.51
CA TYR A 5 14.48 15.27 -29.00
C TYR A 5 13.96 13.83 -29.01
N LYS A 6 14.33 13.01 -30.00
CA LYS A 6 13.92 11.60 -30.07
C LYS A 6 14.52 10.74 -28.97
N ASN A 7 15.74 11.07 -28.50
CA ASN A 7 16.36 10.34 -27.40
C ASN A 7 15.78 10.71 -26.02
N PHE A 8 15.35 11.95 -25.82
CA PHE A 8 14.77 12.39 -24.57
C PHE A 8 13.42 11.71 -24.27
N PHE A 9 12.62 11.42 -25.31
CA PHE A 9 11.35 10.70 -25.17
C PHE A 9 11.48 9.17 -25.19
N ARG A 10 12.64 8.64 -25.60
CA ARG A 10 12.89 7.19 -25.62
C ARG A 10 13.36 6.62 -24.28
N ASP A 11 14.02 7.43 -23.45
CA ASP A 11 14.52 7.00 -22.14
C ASP A 11 13.49 7.07 -21.00
N ASN A 12 12.37 7.76 -21.20
CA ASN A 12 11.28 7.82 -20.21
C ASN A 12 10.43 6.53 -20.12
N LYS A 13 10.73 5.49 -20.87
CA LYS A 13 10.06 4.18 -20.81
C LYS A 13 10.63 3.25 -19.73
N LYS A 14 11.71 3.61 -19.03
CA LYS A 14 12.53 2.62 -18.31
C LYS A 14 12.42 2.57 -16.81
N PHE A 15 11.85 3.54 -16.11
CA PHE A 15 11.79 3.45 -14.65
C PHE A 15 10.64 4.26 -14.06
N ASN A 16 9.51 3.59 -13.80
CA ASN A 16 8.46 4.16 -12.95
C ASN A 16 8.52 3.42 -11.59
N PRO A 17 9.07 4.04 -10.54
CA PRO A 17 9.21 3.41 -9.23
C PRO A 17 7.87 3.02 -8.62
N VAL A 18 6.80 3.75 -8.92
CA VAL A 18 5.45 3.45 -8.48
C VAL A 18 4.96 2.14 -9.09
N LEU A 19 5.07 1.96 -10.41
CA LEU A 19 4.67 0.72 -11.08
C LEU A 19 5.43 -0.49 -10.53
N LYS A 20 6.74 -0.36 -10.34
CA LYS A 20 7.56 -1.45 -9.77
C LYS A 20 7.19 -1.79 -8.33
N ALA A 21 6.84 -0.78 -7.54
CA ALA A 21 6.39 -1.01 -6.18
C ALA A 21 5.03 -1.72 -6.17
N LEU A 22 4.07 -1.26 -6.98
CA LEU A 22 2.74 -1.87 -7.07
C LEU A 22 2.79 -3.32 -7.57
N GLU A 23 3.64 -3.62 -8.56
CA GLU A 23 3.81 -4.97 -9.11
C GLU A 23 4.20 -6.03 -8.06
N LYS A 24 4.91 -5.60 -7.01
CA LYS A 24 5.37 -6.47 -5.93
C LYS A 24 4.33 -6.66 -4.81
N VAL A 25 3.30 -5.85 -4.78
CA VAL A 25 2.27 -5.92 -3.73
C VAL A 25 1.26 -7.02 -4.03
N PRO A 26 1.05 -8.01 -3.13
CA PRO A 26 0.13 -9.13 -3.36
C PRO A 26 -1.30 -8.72 -3.71
N VAL A 27 -1.76 -7.56 -3.24
CA VAL A 27 -3.09 -7.01 -3.59
C VAL A 27 -3.21 -6.73 -5.10
N PHE A 28 -2.11 -6.47 -5.78
CA PHE A 28 -2.03 -6.19 -7.22
C PHE A 28 -1.39 -7.32 -8.03
N GLU A 29 -1.32 -8.51 -7.46
CA GLU A 29 -0.73 -9.69 -8.11
C GLU A 29 -1.52 -10.08 -9.38
N ASN A 30 -0.78 -10.58 -10.38
CA ASN A 30 -1.35 -11.06 -11.65
C ASN A 30 -2.15 -10.00 -12.45
N LEU A 31 -1.86 -8.74 -12.25
CA LEU A 31 -2.40 -7.67 -13.07
C LEU A 31 -1.54 -7.43 -14.31
N LEU A 32 -2.18 -7.08 -15.41
CA LEU A 32 -1.50 -6.67 -16.63
C LEU A 32 -0.84 -5.29 -16.43
N GLU A 33 0.22 -5.00 -17.18
CA GLU A 33 0.91 -3.71 -17.10
C GLU A 33 -0.03 -2.50 -17.29
N LYS A 34 -1.00 -2.61 -18.22
CA LYS A 34 -2.02 -1.58 -18.45
C LYS A 34 -2.94 -1.40 -17.23
N GLU A 35 -3.25 -2.49 -16.51
CA GLU A 35 -4.08 -2.46 -15.31
C GLU A 35 -3.32 -1.80 -14.15
N LEU A 36 -2.03 -2.13 -13.98
CA LEU A 36 -1.15 -1.47 -13.00
C LEU A 36 -0.99 0.02 -13.29
N LYS A 37 -0.91 0.43 -14.56
CA LYS A 37 -0.88 1.84 -14.95
C LYS A 37 -2.16 2.58 -14.54
N ASN A 38 -3.32 1.94 -14.71
CA ASN A 38 -4.60 2.52 -14.26
C ASN A 38 -4.62 2.71 -12.73
N ILE A 39 -4.09 1.75 -11.97
CA ILE A 39 -3.98 1.87 -10.51
C ILE A 39 -2.99 2.98 -10.13
N ALA A 40 -1.82 3.02 -10.77
CA ALA A 40 -0.80 4.03 -10.50
C ALA A 40 -1.31 5.47 -10.68
N GLN A 41 -2.21 5.70 -11.64
CA GLN A 41 -2.85 7.01 -11.84
C GLN A 41 -3.81 7.40 -10.71
N LEU A 42 -4.28 6.44 -9.91
CA LEU A 42 -5.16 6.66 -8.77
C LEU A 42 -4.40 6.72 -7.44
N THR A 43 -3.09 6.46 -7.46
CA THR A 43 -2.28 6.50 -6.24
C THR A 43 -1.81 7.92 -5.94
N HIS A 44 -1.54 8.15 -4.65
CA HIS A 44 -1.10 9.44 -4.13
C HIS A 44 0.25 9.27 -3.43
N GLU A 45 1.30 9.86 -3.98
CA GLU A 45 2.62 9.85 -3.35
C GLU A 45 2.67 10.86 -2.20
N ARG A 46 3.23 10.45 -1.05
CA ARG A 46 3.42 11.28 0.12
C ARG A 46 4.80 11.05 0.72
N ALA A 47 5.40 12.12 1.24
CA ALA A 47 6.68 12.10 1.96
C ALA A 47 6.43 12.46 3.43
N TYR A 48 7.13 11.76 4.32
CA TYR A 48 7.08 11.94 5.76
C TYR A 48 8.49 12.07 6.33
N GLN A 49 8.62 12.82 7.40
CA GLN A 49 9.87 12.96 8.12
C GLN A 49 10.01 11.89 9.21
N LEU A 50 11.21 11.79 9.79
CA LEU A 50 11.45 10.99 11.00
C LEU A 50 10.45 11.37 12.10
N ASP A 51 9.92 10.39 12.81
CA ASP A 51 8.94 10.49 13.91
C ASP A 51 7.56 11.03 13.50
N GLU A 52 7.34 11.28 12.20
CA GLU A 52 6.03 11.68 11.70
C GLU A 52 5.08 10.48 11.63
N TYR A 53 3.82 10.72 12.02
CA TYR A 53 2.78 9.70 11.95
C TYR A 53 2.12 9.70 10.57
N VAL A 54 2.06 8.53 9.94
CA VAL A 54 1.22 8.32 8.75
C VAL A 54 -0.25 8.34 9.16
N PHE A 55 -0.56 7.65 10.26
CA PHE A 55 -1.84 7.74 10.96
C PHE A 55 -1.68 7.31 12.43
N LYS A 56 -2.61 7.77 13.25
CA LYS A 56 -2.71 7.39 14.66
C LYS A 56 -3.83 6.39 14.89
N LYS A 57 -3.70 5.56 15.92
CA LYS A 57 -4.77 4.68 16.40
C LYS A 57 -6.06 5.47 16.63
N TYR A 58 -7.18 4.90 16.24
CA TYR A 58 -8.53 5.49 16.24
C TYR A 58 -8.78 6.61 15.22
N ALA A 59 -7.79 7.00 14.43
CA ALA A 59 -8.02 7.92 13.31
C ALA A 59 -8.91 7.26 12.23
N PRO A 60 -9.65 8.05 11.45
CA PRO A 60 -10.39 7.55 10.30
C PRO A 60 -9.47 6.76 9.36
N ALA A 61 -9.96 5.61 8.88
CA ALA A 61 -9.22 4.77 7.94
C ALA A 61 -9.67 5.07 6.52
N GLU A 62 -8.76 5.58 5.68
CA GLU A 62 -9.08 6.01 4.32
C GLU A 62 -8.57 5.03 3.24
N GLY A 63 -7.49 4.30 3.51
CA GLY A 63 -6.89 3.38 2.55
C GLY A 63 -5.61 2.72 3.04
N MET A 64 -4.93 2.07 2.10
CA MET A 64 -3.65 1.39 2.31
C MET A 64 -2.47 2.22 1.82
N TYR A 65 -1.30 1.86 2.29
CA TYR A 65 -0.03 2.48 1.89
C TYR A 65 0.98 1.41 1.47
N VAL A 66 1.79 1.74 0.46
CA VAL A 66 2.96 0.96 0.03
C VAL A 66 4.20 1.80 0.27
N ILE A 67 5.24 1.21 0.86
CA ILE A 67 6.48 1.89 1.16
C ILE A 67 7.38 1.88 -0.08
N LEU A 68 7.64 3.07 -0.65
CA LEU A 68 8.61 3.24 -1.73
C LEU A 68 10.03 3.23 -1.20
N ASP A 69 10.24 3.97 -0.12
CA ASP A 69 11.52 4.12 0.56
C ASP A 69 11.28 4.52 2.01
N GLY A 70 12.13 4.06 2.92
CA GLY A 70 12.05 4.38 4.33
C GLY A 70 11.67 3.21 5.23
N GLU A 71 11.14 3.52 6.41
CA GLU A 71 10.86 2.54 7.45
C GLU A 71 9.70 2.99 8.33
N ILE A 72 8.73 2.10 8.52
CA ILE A 72 7.50 2.34 9.30
C ILE A 72 7.42 1.35 10.45
N GLU A 73 7.12 1.86 11.64
CA GLU A 73 6.77 1.08 12.81
C GLU A 73 5.26 1.10 13.03
N ILE A 74 4.65 -0.07 13.08
CA ILE A 74 3.24 -0.25 13.46
C ILE A 74 3.19 -0.60 14.93
N LYS A 75 2.53 0.24 15.73
CA LYS A 75 2.50 0.07 17.20
C LYS A 75 1.19 0.46 17.85
N ASP A 76 0.98 -0.08 19.06
CA ASP A 76 -0.03 0.42 19.96
C ASP A 76 0.55 1.54 20.83
N PRO A 77 0.09 2.78 20.70
CA PRO A 77 0.62 3.90 21.49
C PRO A 77 0.32 3.79 22.98
N LYS A 78 -0.69 3.00 23.36
CA LYS A 78 -1.08 2.84 24.76
C LYS A 78 -0.18 1.86 25.51
N SER A 79 0.10 0.71 24.92
CA SER A 79 0.96 -0.33 25.52
C SER A 79 2.43 -0.19 25.13
N GLY A 80 2.74 0.56 24.08
CA GLY A 80 4.06 0.62 23.46
C GLY A 80 4.44 -0.61 22.65
N ASN A 81 3.55 -1.61 22.55
CA ASN A 81 3.82 -2.83 21.78
C ASN A 81 4.00 -2.53 20.31
N ILE A 82 5.12 -2.99 19.76
CA ILE A 82 5.41 -2.93 18.32
C ILE A 82 4.85 -4.21 17.68
N PHE A 83 3.97 -4.03 16.70
CA PHE A 83 3.36 -5.14 15.96
C PHE A 83 4.15 -5.51 14.71
N ALA A 84 4.77 -4.53 14.05
CA ALA A 84 5.57 -4.74 12.86
C ALA A 84 6.55 -3.59 12.63
N ASN A 85 7.71 -3.94 12.03
CA ASN A 85 8.63 -3.00 11.41
C ASN A 85 8.60 -3.28 9.90
N LEU A 86 8.22 -2.28 9.13
CA LEU A 86 8.01 -2.38 7.70
C LEU A 86 9.02 -1.53 6.95
N THR A 87 9.46 -2.01 5.79
CA THR A 87 10.49 -1.37 4.98
C THR A 87 10.04 -1.24 3.51
N SER A 88 10.91 -0.72 2.67
CA SER A 88 10.67 -0.56 1.24
C SER A 88 10.13 -1.85 0.59
N GLY A 89 9.01 -1.76 -0.12
CA GLY A 89 8.29 -2.87 -0.73
C GLY A 89 7.16 -3.46 0.12
N ASP A 90 7.13 -3.18 1.43
CA ASP A 90 6.04 -3.60 2.30
C ASP A 90 4.80 -2.70 2.12
N PHE A 91 3.64 -3.19 2.57
CA PHE A 91 2.39 -2.47 2.56
C PHE A 91 1.61 -2.67 3.87
N PHE A 92 0.74 -1.73 4.19
CA PHE A 92 -0.04 -1.75 5.42
C PHE A 92 -1.35 -0.96 5.29
N GLY A 93 -2.26 -1.18 6.22
CA GLY A 93 -3.54 -0.47 6.31
C GLY A 93 -4.59 -0.91 5.29
N GLU A 94 -4.46 -2.08 4.69
CA GLU A 94 -5.31 -2.59 3.62
C GLU A 94 -6.76 -2.84 4.03
N LEU A 95 -7.06 -3.07 5.33
CA LEU A 95 -8.44 -3.20 5.82
C LEU A 95 -9.28 -1.96 5.51
N ALA A 96 -8.67 -0.79 5.52
CA ALA A 96 -9.33 0.47 5.20
C ALA A 96 -9.85 0.57 3.76
N LEU A 97 -9.48 -0.36 2.89
CA LEU A 97 -10.06 -0.47 1.54
C LEU A 97 -11.47 -1.06 1.57
N LEU A 98 -11.81 -1.82 2.61
CA LEU A 98 -13.06 -2.58 2.70
C LEU A 98 -14.11 -1.93 3.60
N ASP A 99 -13.71 -1.26 4.66
CA ASP A 99 -14.61 -0.67 5.64
C ASP A 99 -14.13 0.68 6.17
N GLU A 100 -14.92 1.31 7.01
CA GLU A 100 -14.66 2.63 7.62
C GLU A 100 -14.25 2.52 9.10
N GLU A 101 -13.93 1.30 9.55
CA GLU A 101 -13.50 1.10 10.93
C GLU A 101 -12.23 1.93 11.25
N PRO A 102 -12.17 2.57 12.42
CA PRO A 102 -11.02 3.34 12.82
C PRO A 102 -9.74 2.51 12.85
N ARG A 103 -8.58 3.16 12.67
CA ARG A 103 -7.27 2.50 12.72
C ARG A 103 -7.07 1.75 14.04
N SER A 104 -6.71 0.48 13.95
CA SER A 104 -6.46 -0.39 15.12
C SER A 104 -5.09 -0.15 15.77
N ALA A 105 -4.16 0.48 15.06
CA ALA A 105 -2.81 0.80 15.51
C ALA A 105 -2.35 2.13 14.94
N SER A 106 -1.21 2.63 15.42
CA SER A 106 -0.51 3.78 14.85
C SER A 106 0.60 3.34 13.91
N ALA A 107 0.85 4.11 12.85
CA ALA A 107 1.98 3.97 11.95
C ALA A 107 2.87 5.20 12.04
N VAL A 108 4.13 5.02 12.42
CA VAL A 108 5.11 6.11 12.60
C VAL A 108 6.36 5.84 11.78
N CYS A 109 6.95 6.91 11.24
CA CYS A 109 8.16 6.83 10.44
C CYS A 109 9.41 6.78 11.31
N ASN A 110 10.19 5.71 11.23
CA ASN A 110 11.50 5.57 11.89
C ASN A 110 12.65 6.17 11.08
N LYS A 111 12.36 6.60 9.86
CA LYS A 111 13.24 7.32 8.93
C LYS A 111 12.41 8.25 8.05
N PRO A 112 13.02 9.22 7.37
CA PRO A 112 12.35 9.89 6.27
C PRO A 112 11.80 8.85 5.29
N THR A 113 10.51 8.92 5.00
CA THR A 113 9.78 7.84 4.30
C THR A 113 8.95 8.40 3.15
N ARG A 114 8.94 7.69 2.02
CA ARG A 114 8.06 7.96 0.89
C ARG A 114 7.07 6.82 0.73
N LEU A 115 5.79 7.14 0.66
CA LEU A 115 4.69 6.21 0.55
C LEU A 115 3.86 6.48 -0.71
N ILE A 116 3.21 5.43 -1.20
CA ILE A 116 2.09 5.54 -2.13
C ILE A 116 0.82 5.18 -1.35
N GLY A 117 -0.16 6.08 -1.33
CA GLY A 117 -1.50 5.83 -0.81
C GLY A 117 -2.43 5.36 -1.93
N PHE A 118 -3.20 4.32 -1.67
CA PHE A 118 -4.33 3.86 -2.48
C PHE A 118 -5.56 3.81 -1.58
N PHE A 119 -6.56 4.64 -1.88
CA PHE A 119 -7.66 4.89 -0.96
C PHE A 119 -8.91 4.09 -1.35
N ARG A 120 -9.80 3.89 -0.38
CA ARG A 120 -11.07 3.19 -0.60
C ARG A 120 -11.90 3.86 -1.72
N THR A 121 -11.93 5.17 -1.77
CA THR A 121 -12.61 5.92 -2.83
C THR A 121 -12.04 5.63 -4.23
N ASP A 122 -10.72 5.42 -4.32
CA ASP A 122 -10.04 5.04 -5.56
C ASP A 122 -10.44 3.63 -5.98
N LEU A 123 -10.48 2.69 -5.03
CA LEU A 123 -10.93 1.31 -5.27
C LEU A 123 -12.39 1.28 -5.73
N LEU A 124 -13.28 2.02 -5.07
CA LEU A 124 -14.69 2.09 -5.45
C LEU A 124 -14.87 2.69 -6.85
N THR A 125 -14.10 3.72 -7.19
CA THR A 125 -14.07 4.30 -8.54
C THR A 125 -13.60 3.28 -9.57
N LEU A 126 -12.56 2.52 -9.25
CA LEU A 126 -11.99 1.50 -10.11
C LEU A 126 -12.99 0.36 -10.36
N ILE A 127 -13.66 -0.14 -9.31
CA ILE A 127 -14.71 -1.17 -9.41
C ILE A 127 -15.84 -0.70 -10.33
N LYS A 128 -16.24 0.56 -10.23
CA LYS A 128 -17.30 1.14 -11.03
C LYS A 128 -16.92 1.29 -12.51
N ARG A 129 -15.68 1.72 -12.78
CA ARG A 129 -15.18 1.96 -14.15
C ARG A 129 -14.67 0.71 -14.83
N TYR A 130 -14.02 -0.17 -14.07
CA TYR A 130 -13.37 -1.39 -14.55
C TYR A 130 -13.71 -2.59 -13.63
N PRO A 131 -14.96 -3.11 -13.71
CA PRO A 131 -15.44 -4.15 -12.78
C PRO A 131 -14.55 -5.40 -12.75
N THR A 132 -14.04 -5.83 -13.89
CA THR A 132 -13.14 -7.01 -13.98
C THR A 132 -11.86 -6.78 -13.20
N LEU A 133 -11.25 -5.60 -13.31
CA LEU A 133 -10.05 -5.22 -12.57
C LEU A 133 -10.36 -5.08 -11.06
N GLY A 134 -11.47 -4.45 -10.72
CA GLY A 134 -11.94 -4.35 -9.34
C GLY A 134 -12.12 -5.72 -8.68
N ASN A 135 -12.71 -6.68 -9.39
CA ASN A 135 -12.87 -8.06 -8.91
C ASN A 135 -11.52 -8.76 -8.67
N LYS A 136 -10.55 -8.59 -9.55
CA LYS A 136 -9.19 -9.13 -9.34
C LYS A 136 -8.56 -8.59 -8.06
N ILE A 137 -8.64 -7.29 -7.83
CA ILE A 137 -8.10 -6.63 -6.64
C ILE A 137 -8.81 -7.14 -5.39
N LEU A 138 -10.13 -7.20 -5.38
CA LEU A 138 -10.90 -7.70 -4.24
C LEU A 138 -10.57 -9.15 -3.92
N LEU A 139 -10.40 -10.00 -4.92
CA LEU A 139 -10.03 -11.39 -4.73
C LEU A 139 -8.60 -11.53 -4.17
N ASN A 140 -7.64 -10.76 -4.68
CA ASN A 140 -6.28 -10.72 -4.15
C ASN A 140 -6.25 -10.20 -2.71
N LEU A 141 -7.00 -9.14 -2.42
CA LEU A 141 -7.14 -8.58 -1.07
C LEU A 141 -7.70 -9.63 -0.11
N SER A 142 -8.72 -10.39 -0.53
CA SER A 142 -9.29 -11.49 0.26
C SER A 142 -8.26 -12.57 0.59
N ARG A 143 -7.38 -12.91 -0.36
CA ARG A 143 -6.27 -13.86 -0.12
C ARG A 143 -5.28 -13.32 0.90
N VAL A 144 -4.87 -12.07 0.77
CA VAL A 144 -3.96 -11.39 1.71
C VAL A 144 -4.54 -11.42 3.13
N LEU A 145 -5.81 -11.08 3.29
CA LEU A 145 -6.49 -11.11 4.59
C LEU A 145 -6.61 -12.51 5.16
N GLY A 146 -6.91 -13.50 4.31
CA GLY A 146 -6.93 -14.91 4.68
C GLY A 146 -5.58 -15.41 5.20
N GLU A 147 -4.48 -15.02 4.57
CA GLU A 147 -3.13 -15.35 5.02
C GLU A 147 -2.79 -14.68 6.36
N ARG A 148 -3.10 -13.40 6.52
CA ARG A 148 -2.89 -12.67 7.78
C ARG A 148 -3.69 -13.29 8.92
N LEU A 149 -4.93 -13.69 8.68
CA LEU A 149 -5.77 -14.37 9.66
C LEU A 149 -5.18 -15.74 10.07
N ARG A 150 -4.74 -16.55 9.10
CA ARG A 150 -4.09 -17.84 9.39
C ARG A 150 -2.83 -17.66 10.22
N ASN A 151 -2.01 -16.64 9.91
CA ASN A 151 -0.80 -16.37 10.67
C ASN A 151 -1.10 -15.88 12.10
N ALA A 152 -2.11 -15.03 12.27
CA ALA A 152 -2.56 -14.61 13.59
C ALA A 152 -3.04 -15.80 14.44
N ASN A 153 -3.81 -16.73 13.85
CA ASN A 153 -4.29 -17.92 14.54
C ASN A 153 -3.14 -18.85 14.95
N LYS A 154 -2.11 -19.05 14.11
CA LYS A 154 -0.92 -19.82 14.46
C LYS A 154 -0.19 -19.23 15.66
N ASN A 155 -0.03 -17.91 15.71
CA ASN A 155 0.63 -17.23 16.82
C ASN A 155 -0.12 -17.41 18.15
N ILE A 156 -1.45 -17.41 18.13
CA ILE A 156 -2.29 -17.67 19.30
C ILE A 156 -2.10 -19.11 19.82
N ILE A 157 -2.01 -20.08 18.92
CA ILE A 157 -1.84 -21.50 19.29
C ILE A 157 -0.47 -21.74 19.91
N HIS A 158 0.60 -21.07 19.44
CA HIS A 158 1.96 -21.23 19.96
C HIS A 158 2.26 -20.42 21.22
N SER A 159 1.35 -19.53 21.63
CA SER A 159 1.49 -18.70 22.84
C SER A 159 0.88 -19.36 24.09
N LYS A 160 0.38 -20.58 23.96
CA LYS A 160 -0.11 -21.43 25.06
C LYS A 160 0.88 -22.56 25.35
#